data_1bcb6a1b4819a11ebe5a23fd0c98ed49
#
_entry.id   1bcb6a1b4819a11ebe5a23fd0c98ed49
#
_cell.length_a   1.000
_cell.length_b   1.000
_cell.length_c   1.000
_cell.angle_alpha   90.00
_cell.angle_beta   90.00
_cell.angle_gamma   90.00
#
_symmetry.space_group_name_H-M   'P 1'
#
loop_
_entity.id
_entity.type
_entity.pdbx_description
1 polymer ?
#
loop_
_entity_poly.entity_id
_entity_poly.type
_entity_poly.pdbx_seq_one_letter_code
_entity_poly.pdbx_strand_id
1 'polypeptide(L)'
;GTGATGLACNAEGSVQADVLSLVGARNAIHSEEISNRNGGTTVNLEEVYACDPDVILLAAGGPYDTLAESEWSGLTAVKNGTYYEIPNLPYDWMSSPPSINRVLGIYWLGNLLYPELYDYDMVEKAQEFYRLFWHYELSAEEAERLLARSTRKPGREGQ
;
A
#
# COMPACT_ATOMS: atom_id res chain seq x y z
N GLY A 1 -0.21 6.15 3.70
CA GLY A 1 -0.32 6.77 5.01
C GLY A 1 -0.06 5.78 6.13
N THR A 2 0.50 6.24 7.22
CA THR A 2 0.81 5.44 8.40
C THR A 2 0.22 6.10 9.66
N GLY A 3 0.22 5.36 10.79
CA GLY A 3 -0.35 5.84 12.05
C GLY A 3 -1.87 5.83 12.06
N ALA A 4 -2.47 6.10 13.22
CA ALA A 4 -3.92 6.03 13.44
C ALA A 4 -4.75 6.98 12.57
N THR A 5 -4.17 8.10 12.14
CA THR A 5 -4.83 9.09 11.27
C THR A 5 -4.56 8.88 9.79
N GLY A 6 -3.54 8.08 9.43
CA GLY A 6 -3.08 7.93 8.05
C GLY A 6 -2.28 9.13 7.50
N LEU A 7 -2.07 10.17 8.30
CA LEU A 7 -1.43 11.42 7.85
C LEU A 7 0.10 11.44 7.96
N ALA A 8 0.71 10.46 8.62
CA ALA A 8 2.13 10.23 8.51
C ALA A 8 2.41 9.47 7.20
N CYS A 9 3.21 10.04 6.32
CA CYS A 9 3.42 9.55 4.96
C CYS A 9 4.90 9.34 4.66
N ASN A 10 5.20 8.43 3.74
CA ASN A 10 6.52 8.29 3.16
C ASN A 10 6.60 9.18 1.92
N ALA A 11 7.39 10.26 1.97
CA ALA A 11 7.51 11.20 0.86
C ALA A 11 8.31 10.60 -0.31
N GLU A 12 8.13 11.17 -1.48
CA GLU A 12 8.94 10.86 -2.66
C GLU A 12 10.45 11.02 -2.35
N GLY A 13 11.27 10.11 -2.86
CA GLY A 13 12.71 10.08 -2.61
C GLY A 13 13.12 9.45 -1.28
N SER A 14 12.19 9.07 -0.42
CA SER A 14 12.52 8.29 0.78
C SER A 14 12.69 6.81 0.43
N VAL A 15 13.62 6.13 1.12
CA VAL A 15 13.85 4.68 0.96
C VAL A 15 12.57 3.87 1.19
N GLN A 16 11.69 4.35 2.05
CA GLN A 16 10.41 3.71 2.36
C GLN A 16 9.38 3.83 1.22
N ALA A 17 9.60 4.76 0.28
CA ALA A 17 8.75 4.94 -0.91
C ALA A 17 9.32 4.28 -2.18
N ASP A 18 10.52 3.67 -2.13
CA ASP A 18 11.19 3.11 -3.31
C ASP A 18 10.34 2.12 -4.10
N VAL A 19 9.51 1.31 -3.44
CA VAL A 19 8.62 0.35 -4.12
C VAL A 19 7.68 1.07 -5.10
N LEU A 20 7.18 2.27 -4.76
CA LEU A 20 6.38 3.08 -5.68
C LEU A 20 7.15 3.42 -6.96
N SER A 21 8.37 3.91 -6.80
CA SER A 21 9.22 4.29 -7.93
C SER A 21 9.61 3.09 -8.80
N LEU A 22 9.89 1.94 -8.16
CA LEU A 22 10.28 0.70 -8.86
C LEU A 22 9.17 0.13 -9.74
N VAL A 23 7.90 0.33 -9.36
CA VAL A 23 6.75 -0.07 -10.20
C VAL A 23 6.29 1.04 -11.15
N GLY A 24 6.97 2.18 -11.18
CA GLY A 24 6.62 3.32 -12.04
C GLY A 24 5.43 4.15 -11.54
N ALA A 25 5.03 3.97 -10.29
CA ALA A 25 3.98 4.77 -9.68
C ALA A 25 4.55 6.13 -9.19
N ARG A 26 3.74 7.18 -9.33
CA ARG A 26 4.08 8.50 -8.81
C ARG A 26 3.57 8.66 -7.40
N ASN A 27 4.45 9.04 -6.48
CA ASN A 27 4.05 9.42 -5.13
C ASN A 27 3.42 10.82 -5.15
N ALA A 28 2.19 10.94 -4.64
CA ALA A 28 1.51 12.23 -4.56
C ALA A 28 2.03 13.12 -3.43
N ILE A 29 2.76 12.55 -2.47
CA ILE A 29 3.31 13.29 -1.32
C ILE A 29 4.75 13.72 -1.65
N HIS A 30 4.91 15.01 -1.87
CA HIS A 30 6.20 15.65 -2.05
C HIS A 30 6.54 16.43 -0.79
N SER A 31 7.76 16.30 -0.28
CA SER A 31 8.24 17.08 0.86
C SER A 31 9.70 17.43 0.65
N GLU A 32 10.03 18.72 0.78
CA GLU A 32 11.41 19.19 0.79
C GLU A 32 12.11 18.81 2.11
N GLU A 33 11.33 18.63 3.18
CA GLU A 33 11.79 18.18 4.48
C GLU A 33 11.44 16.71 4.67
N ILE A 34 12.25 15.82 4.13
CA ILE A 34 12.21 14.42 4.51
C ILE A 34 12.76 14.34 5.93
N SER A 35 11.88 14.42 6.91
CA SER A 35 12.29 14.31 8.29
C SER A 35 12.82 12.91 8.52
N ASN A 36 14.16 12.78 8.49
CA ASN A 36 14.91 11.81 9.28
C ASN A 36 14.91 10.33 8.92
N ARG A 37 15.42 9.59 9.88
CA ARG A 37 15.74 8.16 9.91
C ARG A 37 14.70 7.20 9.33
N ASN A 38 13.45 7.62 9.19
CA ASN A 38 12.35 6.75 8.70
C ASN A 38 11.69 7.26 7.41
N GLY A 39 12.24 8.32 6.77
CA GLY A 39 11.72 8.83 5.49
C GLY A 39 10.30 9.38 5.55
N GLY A 40 9.74 9.52 6.77
CA GLY A 40 8.38 9.97 6.99
C GLY A 40 8.26 11.49 7.01
N THR A 41 7.17 11.99 6.47
CA THR A 41 6.68 13.36 6.66
C THR A 41 5.26 13.30 7.21
N THR A 42 4.84 14.33 7.90
CA THR A 42 3.44 14.46 8.33
C THR A 42 2.78 15.50 7.45
N VAL A 43 1.68 15.12 6.85
CA VAL A 43 0.83 16.02 6.06
C VAL A 43 -0.46 16.31 6.82
N ASN A 44 -1.12 17.40 6.48
CA ASN A 44 -2.48 17.64 6.92
C ASN A 44 -3.49 17.15 5.88
N LEU A 45 -4.75 17.07 6.25
CA LEU A 45 -5.79 16.55 5.36
C LEU A 45 -6.06 17.47 4.17
N GLU A 46 -5.87 18.79 4.33
CA GLU A 46 -6.03 19.77 3.24
C GLU A 46 -4.99 19.53 2.13
N GLU A 47 -3.76 19.20 2.49
CA GLU A 47 -2.70 18.81 1.55
C GLU A 47 -3.05 17.52 0.80
N VAL A 48 -3.64 16.55 1.48
CA VAL A 48 -4.11 15.31 0.84
C VAL A 48 -5.26 15.60 -0.12
N TYR A 49 -6.20 16.47 0.25
CA TYR A 49 -7.27 16.91 -0.65
C TYR A 49 -6.74 17.71 -1.84
N ALA A 50 -5.71 18.50 -1.66
CA ALA A 50 -5.10 19.27 -2.76
C ALA A 50 -4.43 18.38 -3.80
N CYS A 51 -3.85 17.25 -3.40
CA CYS A 51 -3.26 16.30 -4.34
C CYS A 51 -4.26 15.25 -4.87
N ASP A 52 -5.39 15.04 -4.20
CA ASP A 52 -6.47 14.08 -4.49
C ASP A 52 -5.97 12.80 -5.18
N PRO A 53 -5.27 11.91 -4.47
CA PRO A 53 -4.60 10.77 -5.07
C PRO A 53 -5.59 9.75 -5.63
N ASP A 54 -5.25 9.11 -6.76
CA ASP A 54 -6.06 8.05 -7.38
C ASP A 54 -6.12 6.79 -6.52
N VAL A 55 -5.06 6.52 -5.75
CA VAL A 55 -4.93 5.35 -4.88
C VAL A 55 -4.36 5.76 -3.53
N ILE A 56 -4.91 5.22 -2.46
CA ILE A 56 -4.42 5.40 -1.09
C ILE A 56 -3.91 4.07 -0.56
N LEU A 57 -2.65 4.05 -0.11
CA LEU A 57 -2.04 2.91 0.56
C LEU A 57 -1.88 3.23 2.04
N LEU A 58 -2.38 2.36 2.90
CA LEU A 58 -2.38 2.50 4.35
C LEU A 58 -1.52 1.40 4.98
N ALA A 59 -0.66 1.76 5.91
CA ALA A 59 0.02 0.75 6.71
C ALA A 59 -0.97 0.03 7.63
N ALA A 60 -0.65 -1.20 8.00
CA ALA A 60 -1.46 -1.97 8.95
C ALA A 60 -1.63 -1.21 10.29
N GLY A 61 -2.84 -1.26 10.83
CA GLY A 61 -3.22 -0.47 12.01
C GLY A 61 -3.54 1.00 11.73
N GLY A 62 -3.57 1.41 10.46
CA GLY A 62 -4.08 2.69 10.01
C GLY A 62 -5.62 2.72 9.97
N PRO A 63 -6.22 3.81 9.44
CA PRO A 63 -7.67 4.04 9.51
C PRO A 63 -8.47 3.29 8.42
N TYR A 64 -7.98 2.15 7.92
CA TYR A 64 -8.62 1.43 6.80
C TYR A 64 -10.13 1.19 7.00
N ASP A 65 -10.52 0.69 8.16
CA ASP A 65 -11.92 0.31 8.43
C ASP A 65 -12.85 1.53 8.60
N THR A 66 -12.31 2.68 8.97
CA THR A 66 -13.08 3.90 9.23
C THR A 66 -12.91 4.97 8.15
N LEU A 67 -12.06 4.73 7.17
CA LEU A 67 -11.67 5.73 6.18
C LEU A 67 -12.88 6.32 5.43
N ALA A 68 -13.79 5.45 4.98
CA ALA A 68 -14.97 5.84 4.22
C ALA A 68 -16.02 6.63 5.04
N GLU A 69 -15.96 6.54 6.37
CA GLU A 69 -16.88 7.24 7.30
C GLU A 69 -16.21 8.46 7.96
N SER A 70 -14.95 8.71 7.63
CA SER A 70 -14.14 9.78 8.20
C SER A 70 -14.09 11.03 7.30
N GLU A 71 -13.30 12.01 7.72
CA GLU A 71 -13.00 13.21 6.92
C GLU A 71 -12.30 12.91 5.58
N TRP A 72 -11.84 11.67 5.36
CA TRP A 72 -11.28 11.21 4.09
C TRP A 72 -12.33 10.88 3.03
N SER A 73 -13.60 10.75 3.42
CA SER A 73 -14.70 10.30 2.54
C SER A 73 -14.92 11.16 1.29
N GLY A 74 -14.46 12.41 1.32
CA GLY A 74 -14.55 13.32 0.18
C GLY A 74 -13.54 13.07 -0.94
N LEU A 75 -12.45 12.32 -0.69
CA LEU A 75 -11.41 12.04 -1.68
C LEU A 75 -11.90 11.09 -2.78
N THR A 76 -11.39 11.29 -3.99
CA THR A 76 -11.72 10.47 -5.16
C THR A 76 -11.39 8.99 -4.92
N ALA A 77 -10.22 8.68 -4.37
CA ALA A 77 -9.82 7.32 -4.04
C ALA A 77 -10.78 6.62 -3.06
N VAL A 78 -11.29 7.36 -2.07
CA VAL A 78 -12.22 6.78 -1.08
C VAL A 78 -13.59 6.53 -1.70
N LYS A 79 -14.12 7.48 -2.49
CA LYS A 79 -15.37 7.31 -3.23
C LYS A 79 -15.34 6.13 -4.19
N ASN A 80 -14.21 5.93 -4.86
CA ASN A 80 -14.01 4.85 -5.81
C ASN A 80 -13.65 3.51 -5.15
N GLY A 81 -13.34 3.52 -3.84
CA GLY A 81 -12.89 2.32 -3.12
C GLY A 81 -11.47 1.88 -3.48
N THR A 82 -10.66 2.78 -4.05
CA THR A 82 -9.26 2.54 -4.44
C THR A 82 -8.30 2.86 -3.28
N TYR A 83 -8.62 2.37 -2.10
CA TYR A 83 -7.75 2.44 -0.93
C TYR A 83 -7.52 1.03 -0.38
N TYR A 84 -6.28 0.76 0.01
CA TYR A 84 -5.80 -0.57 0.35
C TYR A 84 -4.91 -0.54 1.57
N GLU A 85 -4.96 -1.61 2.38
CA GLU A 85 -3.98 -1.83 3.44
C GLU A 85 -2.77 -2.57 2.86
N ILE A 86 -1.56 -2.12 3.18
CA ILE A 86 -0.32 -2.78 2.77
C ILE A 86 -0.22 -4.10 3.53
N PRO A 87 0.00 -5.24 2.86
CA PRO A 87 0.19 -6.51 3.54
C PRO A 87 1.37 -6.44 4.52
N ASN A 88 1.21 -7.03 5.70
CA ASN A 88 2.15 -6.85 6.82
C ASN A 88 2.37 -8.15 7.61
N LEU A 89 2.93 -9.16 6.96
CA LEU A 89 3.43 -10.37 7.59
C LEU A 89 4.64 -10.90 6.82
N PRO A 90 5.69 -11.36 7.50
CA PRO A 90 6.01 -11.06 8.89
C PRO A 90 6.41 -9.60 9.10
N TYR A 91 6.59 -8.85 8.01
CA TYR A 91 6.90 -7.41 7.97
C TYR A 91 6.13 -6.73 6.85
N ASP A 92 5.95 -5.42 6.95
CA ASP A 92 5.39 -4.56 5.91
C ASP A 92 6.06 -4.79 4.55
N TRP A 93 5.25 -4.92 3.49
CA TRP A 93 5.73 -5.27 2.16
C TRP A 93 6.33 -4.07 1.40
N MET A 94 6.22 -2.87 1.92
CA MET A 94 6.70 -1.66 1.24
C MET A 94 7.78 -0.91 2.04
N SER A 95 7.50 -0.60 3.31
CA SER A 95 8.18 0.50 3.98
C SER A 95 8.96 0.12 5.23
N SER A 96 8.33 -0.38 6.27
CA SER A 96 8.94 -0.48 7.60
C SER A 96 8.65 -1.78 8.33
N PRO A 97 9.67 -2.45 8.83
CA PRO A 97 11.09 -2.19 8.55
C PRO A 97 11.43 -2.58 7.10
N PRO A 98 12.40 -1.92 6.46
CA PRO A 98 12.90 -2.35 5.16
C PRO A 98 13.39 -3.80 5.25
N SER A 99 12.82 -4.69 4.47
CA SER A 99 13.09 -6.13 4.52
C SER A 99 13.00 -6.75 3.13
N ILE A 100 13.28 -8.05 3.03
CA ILE A 100 13.12 -8.81 1.79
C ILE A 100 11.67 -8.79 1.29
N ASN A 101 10.68 -8.54 2.17
CA ASN A 101 9.27 -8.44 1.80
C ASN A 101 8.99 -7.35 0.76
N ARG A 102 9.88 -6.36 0.61
CA ARG A 102 9.78 -5.34 -0.45
C ARG A 102 9.81 -5.93 -1.86
N VAL A 103 10.45 -7.07 -2.05
CA VAL A 103 10.42 -7.81 -3.33
C VAL A 103 8.98 -8.27 -3.60
N LEU A 104 8.32 -8.85 -2.60
CA LEU A 104 6.91 -9.23 -2.72
C LEU A 104 6.00 -7.98 -2.88
N GLY A 105 6.37 -6.88 -2.23
CA GLY A 105 5.69 -5.59 -2.37
C GLY A 105 5.72 -5.04 -3.80
N ILE A 106 6.79 -5.26 -4.56
CA ILE A 106 6.88 -4.88 -5.97
C ILE A 106 5.88 -5.70 -6.80
N TYR A 107 5.80 -7.01 -6.60
CA TYR A 107 4.81 -7.88 -7.26
C TYR A 107 3.39 -7.43 -6.92
N TRP A 108 3.10 -7.27 -5.63
CA TRP A 108 1.79 -6.86 -5.16
C TRP A 108 1.35 -5.52 -5.73
N LEU A 109 2.20 -4.50 -5.63
CA LEU A 109 1.85 -3.15 -6.06
C LEU A 109 1.75 -3.07 -7.60
N GLY A 110 2.60 -3.79 -8.33
CA GLY A 110 2.52 -3.91 -9.78
C GLY A 110 1.18 -4.50 -10.21
N ASN A 111 0.79 -5.64 -9.64
CA ASN A 111 -0.50 -6.28 -9.91
C ASN A 111 -1.69 -5.38 -9.50
N LEU A 112 -1.58 -4.68 -8.37
CA LEU A 112 -2.63 -3.77 -7.89
C LEU A 112 -2.85 -2.58 -8.82
N LEU A 113 -1.79 -1.94 -9.30
CA LEU A 113 -1.85 -0.71 -10.10
C LEU A 113 -2.01 -0.98 -11.59
N TYR A 114 -1.39 -2.05 -12.10
CA TYR A 114 -1.29 -2.34 -13.54
C TYR A 114 -1.63 -3.82 -13.82
N PRO A 115 -2.86 -4.29 -13.49
CA PRO A 115 -3.24 -5.71 -13.61
C PRO A 115 -3.12 -6.26 -15.03
N GLU A 116 -3.28 -5.41 -16.05
CA GLU A 116 -3.13 -5.79 -17.45
C GLU A 116 -1.67 -6.05 -17.85
N LEU A 117 -0.69 -5.56 -17.09
CA LEU A 117 0.73 -5.80 -17.31
C LEU A 117 1.30 -6.87 -16.38
N TYR A 118 0.71 -7.04 -15.22
CA TYR A 118 1.13 -7.93 -14.14
C TYR A 118 0.00 -8.90 -13.78
N ASP A 119 -0.43 -9.67 -14.79
CA ASP A 119 -1.50 -10.67 -14.69
C ASP A 119 -0.96 -11.98 -14.09
N TYR A 120 -0.87 -12.03 -12.76
CA TYR A 120 -0.52 -13.23 -12.01
C TYR A 120 -1.30 -13.31 -10.69
N ASP A 121 -1.48 -14.52 -10.21
CA ASP A 121 -2.16 -14.78 -8.93
C ASP A 121 -1.26 -14.36 -7.76
N MET A 122 -1.73 -13.40 -6.95
CA MET A 122 -0.99 -12.92 -5.79
C MET A 122 -0.95 -13.91 -4.64
N VAL A 123 -1.93 -14.83 -4.54
CA VAL A 123 -1.91 -15.91 -3.55
C VAL A 123 -0.75 -16.87 -3.87
N GLU A 124 -0.65 -17.31 -5.11
CA GLU A 124 0.45 -18.16 -5.57
C GLU A 124 1.82 -17.46 -5.39
N LYS A 125 1.91 -16.17 -5.73
CA LYS A 125 3.14 -15.39 -5.54
C LYS A 125 3.55 -15.25 -4.08
N ALA A 126 2.60 -15.03 -3.19
CA ALA A 126 2.87 -14.98 -1.77
C ALA A 126 3.35 -16.35 -1.26
N GLN A 127 2.68 -17.45 -1.62
CA GLN A 127 3.07 -18.81 -1.25
C GLN A 127 4.50 -19.15 -1.73
N GLU A 128 4.83 -18.85 -3.01
CA GLU A 128 6.15 -19.04 -3.56
C GLU A 128 7.21 -18.27 -2.78
N PHE A 129 6.96 -16.98 -2.52
CA PHE A 129 7.88 -16.12 -1.78
C PHE A 129 8.13 -16.59 -0.36
N TYR A 130 7.07 -16.95 0.39
CA TYR A 130 7.20 -17.42 1.77
C TYR A 130 7.98 -18.73 1.85
N ARG A 131 7.73 -19.64 0.93
CA ARG A 131 8.49 -20.89 0.85
C ARG A 131 9.97 -20.64 0.59
N LEU A 132 10.30 -19.75 -0.36
CA LEU A 132 11.68 -19.49 -0.79
C LEU A 132 12.49 -18.69 0.24
N PHE A 133 11.90 -17.65 0.83
CA PHE A 133 12.63 -16.69 1.65
C PHE A 133 12.39 -16.86 3.16
N TRP A 134 11.21 -17.35 3.53
CA TRP A 134 10.87 -17.56 4.93
C TRP A 134 10.87 -19.03 5.33
N HIS A 135 11.08 -19.95 4.37
CA HIS A 135 10.99 -21.41 4.60
C HIS A 135 9.68 -21.81 5.29
N TYR A 136 8.60 -21.13 4.95
CA TYR A 136 7.27 -21.32 5.51
C TYR A 136 6.28 -21.67 4.41
N GLU A 137 5.55 -22.77 4.60
CA GLU A 137 4.49 -23.22 3.69
C GLU A 137 3.20 -22.46 4.02
N LEU A 138 3.06 -21.28 3.38
CA LEU A 138 1.87 -20.46 3.52
C LEU A 138 0.69 -21.15 2.82
N SER A 139 -0.38 -21.45 3.55
CA SER A 139 -1.59 -22.01 2.92
C SER A 139 -2.31 -20.94 2.08
N ALA A 140 -3.13 -21.39 1.11
CA ALA A 140 -3.93 -20.46 0.31
C ALA A 140 -4.85 -19.61 1.18
N GLU A 141 -5.49 -20.20 2.19
CA GLU A 141 -6.36 -19.49 3.13
C GLU A 141 -5.62 -18.43 3.94
N GLU A 142 -4.37 -18.70 4.35
CA GLU A 142 -3.52 -17.70 5.03
C GLU A 142 -3.15 -16.57 4.10
N ALA A 143 -2.79 -16.88 2.84
CA ALA A 143 -2.47 -15.87 1.83
C ALA A 143 -3.69 -15.00 1.48
N GLU A 144 -4.87 -15.60 1.33
CA GLU A 144 -6.12 -14.87 1.11
C GLU A 144 -6.44 -13.92 2.28
N ARG A 145 -6.29 -14.38 3.53
CA ARG A 145 -6.47 -13.51 4.72
C ARG A 145 -5.48 -12.36 4.74
N LEU A 146 -4.22 -12.62 4.40
CA LEU A 146 -3.17 -11.61 4.32
C LEU A 146 -3.50 -10.53 3.28
N LEU A 147 -4.12 -10.92 2.18
CA LEU A 147 -4.45 -10.06 1.05
C LEU A 147 -5.86 -9.46 1.11
N ALA A 148 -6.68 -9.80 2.10
CA ALA A 148 -8.10 -9.45 2.14
C ALA A 148 -8.42 -7.95 2.04
N ARG A 149 -7.50 -7.09 2.51
CA ARG A 149 -7.62 -5.62 2.43
C ARG A 149 -6.69 -4.99 1.39
N SER A 150 -5.99 -5.83 0.64
CA SER A 150 -4.85 -5.45 -0.18
C SER A 150 -5.06 -5.72 -1.66
N THR A 151 -6.26 -6.16 -2.05
CA THR A 151 -6.62 -6.48 -3.44
C THR A 151 -7.77 -5.61 -3.92
N ARG A 152 -7.89 -5.43 -5.23
CA ARG A 152 -9.04 -4.77 -5.85
C ARG A 152 -10.33 -5.49 -5.47
N LYS A 153 -11.34 -4.74 -5.06
CA LYS A 153 -12.66 -5.29 -4.77
C LYS A 153 -13.36 -5.61 -6.09
N PRO A 154 -13.84 -6.83 -6.31
CA PRO A 154 -14.59 -7.15 -7.52
C PRO A 154 -15.86 -6.28 -7.58
N GLY A 155 -16.12 -5.59 -8.69
CA GLY A 155 -17.42 -4.99 -9.01
C GLY A 155 -17.57 -3.48 -8.87
N ARG A 156 -16.48 -2.69 -8.83
CA ARG A 156 -16.54 -1.22 -9.00
C ARG A 156 -15.73 -0.73 -10.20
N GLU A 157 -15.83 -1.45 -11.31
CA GLU A 157 -15.36 -0.91 -12.59
C GLU A 157 -16.42 0.05 -13.12
N GLY A 158 -16.08 1.34 -13.16
CA GLY A 158 -16.68 2.36 -14.00
C GLY A 158 -18.19 2.59 -13.85
N GLN A 159 -18.62 3.38 -12.90
CA GLN A 159 -19.80 4.23 -13.09
C GLN A 159 -19.36 5.67 -13.22
#